data_0c47a49ea125fd65c7a3b63b85f0264f
#
_entry.id   0c47a49ea125fd65c7a3b63b85f0264f
#
_cell.length_a   1.000
_cell.length_b   1.000
_cell.length_c   1.000
_cell.angle_alpha   90.00
_cell.angle_beta   90.00
_cell.angle_gamma   90.00
#
_symmetry.space_group_name_H-M   'P 1'
#
loop_
_entity.id
_entity.type
_entity.pdbx_description
1 polymer ?
#
loop_
_entity_poly.entity_id
_entity_poly.type
_entity_poly.pdbx_seq_one_letter_code
_entity_poly.pdbx_strand_id
1 'polypeptide(L)'
;KEILMLTREKNKLERSLGGIRDMQKVPSAIWVVDTNKEHLAVAEARKLNIPIIAILDTNCDPDLVDYPIPGNDDAIRSAALLTKVVASAVAEGLQARAGGGADKAEAGQDGAAAEPLAEWEQELLAGATTSAPETAGDGAPTTS
;
A
#
# COMPACT_ATOMS: atom_id res chain seq x y z
N LYS A 1 39.36 -6.21 -13.62
CA LYS A 1 38.93 -7.21 -12.60
C LYS A 1 38.17 -6.51 -11.48
N GLU A 2 38.66 -5.40 -10.90
CA GLU A 2 38.03 -4.58 -9.86
C GLU A 2 36.65 -4.04 -10.28
N ILE A 3 36.55 -3.45 -11.47
CA ILE A 3 35.29 -2.89 -11.98
C ILE A 3 34.20 -3.95 -12.02
N LEU A 4 34.52 -5.19 -12.41
CA LEU A 4 33.56 -6.29 -12.45
C LEU A 4 33.09 -6.69 -11.04
N MET A 5 33.95 -6.65 -10.05
CA MET A 5 33.60 -6.94 -8.66
C MET A 5 32.69 -5.83 -8.09
N LEU A 6 33.04 -4.59 -8.29
CA LEU A 6 32.23 -3.43 -7.87
C LEU A 6 30.85 -3.42 -8.54
N THR A 7 30.79 -3.76 -9.82
CA THR A 7 29.50 -3.88 -10.54
C THR A 7 28.62 -4.99 -9.96
N ARG A 8 29.20 -6.14 -9.59
CA ARG A 8 28.46 -7.23 -8.95
C ARG A 8 27.95 -6.84 -7.57
N GLU A 9 28.76 -6.15 -6.80
CA GLU A 9 28.39 -5.65 -5.48
C GLU A 9 27.29 -4.59 -5.56
N LYS A 10 27.41 -3.62 -6.47
CA LYS A 10 26.37 -2.66 -6.78
C LYS A 10 25.05 -3.35 -7.11
N ASN A 11 25.05 -4.31 -8.03
CA ASN A 11 23.83 -5.03 -8.44
C ASN A 11 23.21 -5.84 -7.29
N LYS A 12 24.03 -6.37 -6.39
CA LYS A 12 23.55 -7.07 -5.18
C LYS A 12 22.87 -6.10 -4.23
N LEU A 13 23.48 -4.96 -3.95
CA LEU A 13 22.91 -3.91 -3.09
C LEU A 13 21.64 -3.32 -3.71
N GLU A 14 21.60 -3.12 -5.00
CA GLU A 14 20.44 -2.58 -5.71
C GLU A 14 19.22 -3.51 -5.65
N ARG A 15 19.44 -4.83 -5.65
CA ARG A 15 18.35 -5.80 -5.42
C ARG A 15 17.78 -5.77 -4.01
N SER A 16 18.61 -5.51 -3.01
CA SER A 16 18.20 -5.53 -1.59
C SER A 16 17.68 -4.17 -1.12
N LEU A 17 18.25 -3.08 -1.61
CA LEU A 17 18.04 -1.72 -1.08
C LEU A 17 17.51 -0.75 -2.15
N GLY A 18 17.33 -1.20 -3.40
CA GLY A 18 16.94 -0.33 -4.51
C GLY A 18 15.60 0.37 -4.28
N GLY A 19 14.67 -0.29 -3.59
CA GLY A 19 13.35 0.28 -3.29
C GLY A 19 13.36 1.48 -2.35
N ILE A 20 14.40 1.62 -1.51
CA ILE A 20 14.54 2.78 -0.62
C ILE A 20 15.28 3.96 -1.25
N ARG A 21 15.97 3.76 -2.37
CA ARG A 21 16.78 4.81 -3.00
C ARG A 21 15.95 6.03 -3.40
N ASP A 22 14.76 5.80 -3.90
CA ASP A 22 13.88 6.84 -4.43
C ASP A 22 12.83 7.30 -3.38
N MET A 23 12.88 6.74 -2.18
CA MET A 23 11.99 7.08 -1.07
C MET A 23 12.40 8.42 -0.45
N GLN A 24 11.55 9.43 -0.55
CA GLN A 24 11.82 10.79 -0.07
C GLN A 24 11.48 11.01 1.39
N LYS A 25 10.56 10.22 1.94
CA LYS A 25 10.09 10.34 3.32
C LYS A 25 9.74 8.98 3.92
N VAL A 26 9.67 8.94 5.24
CA VAL A 26 9.18 7.79 6.00
C VAL A 26 7.72 7.50 5.62
N PRO A 27 7.34 6.24 5.37
CA PRO A 27 5.96 5.89 5.04
C PRO A 27 5.00 6.23 6.19
N SER A 28 3.78 6.63 5.84
CA SER A 28 2.74 6.99 6.81
C SER A 28 2.10 5.79 7.50
N ALA A 29 2.19 4.60 6.90
CA ALA A 29 1.77 3.33 7.47
C ALA A 29 2.49 2.19 6.75
N ILE A 30 2.53 1.00 7.35
CA ILE A 30 3.01 -0.22 6.71
C ILE A 30 1.92 -1.29 6.70
N TRP A 31 1.89 -2.08 5.64
CA TRP A 31 1.07 -3.28 5.49
C TRP A 31 1.93 -4.53 5.62
N VAL A 32 1.60 -5.41 6.56
CA VAL A 32 2.34 -6.63 6.86
C VAL A 32 1.42 -7.83 6.72
N VAL A 33 1.84 -8.87 6.00
CA VAL A 33 1.05 -10.09 5.80
C VAL A 33 1.32 -11.12 6.92
N ASP A 34 2.59 -11.27 7.31
CA ASP A 34 3.01 -12.21 8.36
C ASP A 34 3.95 -11.49 9.34
N THR A 35 3.48 -11.20 10.52
CA THR A 35 4.24 -10.46 11.54
C THR A 35 5.40 -11.26 12.11
N ASN A 36 5.32 -12.60 12.10
CA ASN A 36 6.38 -13.46 12.59
C ASN A 36 7.56 -13.53 11.61
N LYS A 37 7.30 -13.64 10.32
CA LYS A 37 8.35 -13.63 9.28
C LYS A 37 8.96 -12.25 9.13
N GLU A 38 8.14 -11.21 9.18
CA GLU A 38 8.55 -9.81 8.99
C GLU A 38 8.79 -9.07 10.32
N HIS A 39 9.20 -9.79 11.38
CA HIS A 39 9.41 -9.22 12.71
C HIS A 39 10.40 -8.04 12.73
N LEU A 40 11.36 -8.00 11.80
CA LEU A 40 12.29 -6.87 11.68
C LEU A 40 11.58 -5.61 11.20
N ALA A 41 10.70 -5.72 10.21
CA ALA A 41 9.91 -4.59 9.70
C ALA A 41 8.98 -4.06 10.80
N VAL A 42 8.32 -4.94 11.55
CA VAL A 42 7.46 -4.59 12.69
C VAL A 42 8.26 -3.86 13.76
N ALA A 43 9.44 -4.38 14.15
CA ALA A 43 10.29 -3.76 15.16
C ALA A 43 10.78 -2.37 14.75
N GLU A 44 11.18 -2.17 13.50
CA GLU A 44 11.64 -0.88 12.99
C GLU A 44 10.48 0.12 12.85
N ALA A 45 9.31 -0.31 12.39
CA ALA A 45 8.13 0.54 12.31
C ALA A 45 7.71 1.07 13.70
N ARG A 46 7.73 0.21 14.71
CA ARG A 46 7.45 0.62 16.10
C ARG A 46 8.46 1.64 16.64
N LYS A 47 9.75 1.48 16.34
CA LYS A 47 10.79 2.47 16.71
C LYS A 47 10.54 3.84 16.06
N LEU A 48 10.03 3.83 14.82
CA LEU A 48 9.74 5.04 14.07
C LEU A 48 8.32 5.59 14.31
N ASN A 49 7.52 4.93 15.15
CA ASN A 49 6.11 5.22 15.39
C ASN A 49 5.27 5.25 14.10
N ILE A 50 5.55 4.33 13.19
CA ILE A 50 4.78 4.14 11.96
C ILE A 50 3.62 3.20 12.27
N PRO A 51 2.35 3.56 12.00
CA PRO A 51 1.20 2.67 12.16
C PRO A 51 1.35 1.38 11.37
N ILE A 52 1.06 0.25 12.03
CA ILE A 52 1.18 -1.09 11.46
C ILE A 52 -0.20 -1.67 11.25
N ILE A 53 -0.51 -2.00 10.01
CA ILE A 53 -1.71 -2.74 9.61
C ILE A 53 -1.23 -4.14 9.23
N ALA A 54 -1.77 -5.19 9.84
CA ALA A 54 -1.30 -6.54 9.55
C ALA A 54 -2.40 -7.59 9.58
N ILE A 55 -2.19 -8.67 8.80
CA ILE A 55 -2.96 -9.90 8.95
C ILE A 55 -2.41 -10.63 10.18
N LEU A 56 -3.31 -11.05 11.06
CA LEU A 56 -2.97 -11.82 12.23
C LEU A 56 -3.64 -13.20 12.17
N ASP A 57 -2.83 -14.23 12.15
CA ASP A 57 -3.23 -15.60 12.36
C ASP A 57 -3.08 -15.99 13.84
N THR A 58 -3.40 -17.21 14.18
CA THR A 58 -3.43 -17.75 15.57
C THR A 58 -2.09 -17.75 16.29
N ASN A 59 -0.98 -17.68 15.56
CA ASN A 59 0.40 -17.65 16.06
C ASN A 59 0.99 -16.24 16.18
N CYS A 60 0.22 -15.20 15.88
CA CYS A 60 0.67 -13.81 15.88
C CYS A 60 0.26 -13.08 17.17
N ASP A 61 1.10 -12.13 17.61
CA ASP A 61 0.84 -11.29 18.77
C ASP A 61 0.10 -10.00 18.34
N PRO A 62 -1.16 -9.78 18.78
CA PRO A 62 -1.92 -8.59 18.44
C PRO A 62 -1.39 -7.31 19.05
N ASP A 63 -0.64 -7.37 20.15
CA ASP A 63 -0.11 -6.20 20.85
C ASP A 63 1.03 -5.51 20.08
N LEU A 64 1.53 -6.14 19.03
CA LEU A 64 2.56 -5.61 18.16
C LEU A 64 2.04 -4.73 17.02
N VAL A 65 0.71 -4.69 16.82
CA VAL A 65 0.07 -4.12 15.62
C VAL A 65 -1.00 -3.12 16.04
N ASP A 66 -1.09 -2.00 15.32
CA ASP A 66 -2.09 -0.97 15.61
C ASP A 66 -3.47 -1.31 15.00
N TYR A 67 -3.48 -1.94 13.83
CA TYR A 67 -4.70 -2.33 13.10
C TYR A 67 -4.66 -3.81 12.75
N PRO A 68 -5.08 -4.69 13.67
CA PRO A 68 -5.10 -6.14 13.45
C PRO A 68 -6.26 -6.54 12.54
N ILE A 69 -5.97 -7.32 11.50
CA ILE A 69 -6.97 -7.93 10.61
C ILE A 69 -6.89 -9.45 10.81
N PRO A 70 -7.90 -10.08 11.42
CA PRO A 70 -7.88 -11.53 11.60
C PRO A 70 -7.98 -12.24 10.25
N GLY A 71 -7.06 -13.14 9.98
CA GLY A 71 -7.03 -13.87 8.71
C GLY A 71 -5.89 -14.87 8.64
N ASN A 72 -5.94 -15.74 7.63
CA ASN A 72 -4.88 -16.70 7.37
C ASN A 72 -3.78 -16.02 6.52
N ASP A 73 -2.56 -16.01 7.03
CA ASP A 73 -1.38 -15.40 6.42
C ASP A 73 -0.63 -16.36 5.46
N ASP A 74 -0.83 -17.67 5.59
CA ASP A 74 -0.20 -18.68 4.74
C ASP A 74 -0.95 -18.94 3.41
N ALA A 75 -2.24 -18.63 3.36
CA ALA A 75 -3.06 -18.87 2.17
C ALA A 75 -2.95 -17.73 1.15
N ILE A 76 -2.40 -18.01 -0.03
CA ILE A 76 -2.23 -17.04 -1.12
C ILE A 76 -3.55 -16.31 -1.44
N ARG A 77 -4.69 -17.00 -1.41
CA ARG A 77 -6.00 -16.39 -1.68
C ARG A 77 -6.44 -15.43 -0.59
N SER A 78 -6.18 -15.75 0.67
CA SER A 78 -6.48 -14.89 1.81
C SER A 78 -5.63 -13.61 1.75
N ALA A 79 -4.32 -13.76 1.63
CA ALA A 79 -3.40 -12.64 1.50
C ALA A 79 -3.74 -11.74 0.30
N ALA A 80 -4.04 -12.33 -0.87
CA ALA A 80 -4.42 -11.58 -2.08
C ALA A 80 -5.73 -10.80 -1.89
N LEU A 81 -6.76 -11.41 -1.28
CA LEU A 81 -8.04 -10.76 -1.01
C LEU A 81 -7.88 -9.57 -0.06
N LEU A 82 -7.23 -9.79 1.08
CA LEU A 82 -7.03 -8.75 2.09
C LEU A 82 -6.15 -7.61 1.57
N THR A 83 -5.07 -7.93 0.86
CA THR A 83 -4.22 -6.92 0.22
C THR A 83 -5.00 -6.09 -0.80
N LYS A 84 -5.89 -6.71 -1.59
CA LYS A 84 -6.75 -5.98 -2.53
C LYS A 84 -7.69 -5.01 -1.82
N VAL A 85 -8.29 -5.41 -0.69
CA VAL A 85 -9.17 -4.55 0.10
C VAL A 85 -8.40 -3.35 0.66
N VAL A 86 -7.22 -3.61 1.24
CA VAL A 86 -6.34 -2.53 1.75
C VAL A 86 -5.91 -1.58 0.63
N ALA A 87 -5.52 -2.10 -0.54
CA ALA A 87 -5.15 -1.28 -1.69
C ALA A 87 -6.32 -0.41 -2.18
N SER A 88 -7.55 -0.94 -2.20
CA SER A 88 -8.74 -0.17 -2.55
C SER A 88 -8.99 0.96 -1.54
N ALA A 89 -8.86 0.68 -0.25
CA ALA A 89 -9.03 1.71 0.79
C ALA A 89 -7.97 2.82 0.68
N VAL A 90 -6.72 2.46 0.35
CA VAL A 90 -5.66 3.44 0.10
C VAL A 90 -6.01 4.31 -1.11
N ALA A 91 -6.47 3.71 -2.22
CA ALA A 91 -6.88 4.45 -3.42
C ALA A 91 -8.03 5.43 -3.13
N GLU A 92 -9.06 4.98 -2.38
CA GLU A 92 -10.16 5.84 -1.94
C GLU A 92 -9.68 7.01 -1.07
N GLY A 93 -8.77 6.74 -0.13
CA GLY A 93 -8.16 7.77 0.72
C GLY A 93 -7.35 8.80 -0.08
N LEU A 94 -6.61 8.36 -1.09
CA LEU A 94 -5.87 9.25 -1.99
C LEU A 94 -6.81 10.13 -2.83
N GLN A 95 -7.90 9.55 -3.36
CA GLN A 95 -8.93 10.29 -4.10
C GLN A 95 -9.62 11.34 -3.21
N ALA A 96 -9.99 10.98 -1.98
CA ALA A 96 -10.59 11.90 -1.03
C ALA A 96 -9.64 13.06 -0.70
N ARG A 97 -8.33 12.79 -0.55
CA ARG A 97 -7.31 13.82 -0.33
C ARG A 97 -7.17 14.74 -1.54
N ALA A 98 -7.15 14.19 -2.76
CA ALA A 98 -7.05 14.95 -4.00
C ALA A 98 -8.32 15.79 -4.28
N GLY A 99 -9.51 15.24 -4.03
CA GLY A 99 -10.79 15.94 -4.20
C GLY A 99 -11.05 17.01 -3.12
N GLY A 100 -10.67 16.74 -1.87
CA GLY A 100 -10.83 17.70 -0.77
C GLY A 100 -9.95 18.96 -0.87
N GLY A 101 -8.97 18.96 -1.75
CA GLY A 101 -8.16 20.14 -2.06
C GLY A 101 -8.89 21.18 -2.94
N ALA A 102 -9.90 20.75 -3.68
CA ALA A 102 -10.66 21.67 -4.55
C ALA A 102 -11.78 22.42 -3.77
N ASP A 103 -12.40 21.79 -2.77
CA ASP A 103 -13.48 22.42 -1.99
C ASP A 103 -12.98 23.29 -0.81
N LYS A 104 -11.70 23.19 -0.42
CA LYS A 104 -11.11 23.99 0.67
C LYS A 104 -10.50 25.32 0.23
N ALA A 105 -10.54 25.66 -1.05
CA ALA A 105 -10.03 26.94 -1.55
C ALA A 105 -10.91 28.14 -1.21
N GLU A 106 -12.14 27.95 -0.66
CA GLU A 106 -13.05 29.04 -0.28
C GLU A 106 -13.28 29.24 1.24
N ALA A 107 -12.62 28.48 2.11
CA ALA A 107 -12.79 28.68 3.55
C ALA A 107 -11.44 28.66 4.29
N GLY A 108 -10.84 29.83 4.47
CA GLY A 108 -9.96 30.18 5.59
C GLY A 108 -8.52 29.67 5.51
N GLN A 109 -7.63 30.63 5.34
CA GLN A 109 -6.20 30.57 5.64
C GLN A 109 -5.94 29.90 6.99
N ASP A 110 -5.34 28.70 6.98
CA ASP A 110 -4.23 28.32 7.84
C ASP A 110 -3.59 27.01 7.33
N GLY A 111 -2.42 27.16 6.86
CA GLY A 111 -1.23 26.41 6.63
C GLY A 111 -1.20 24.87 6.75
N ALA A 112 -1.44 24.17 5.69
CA ALA A 112 -0.62 23.04 5.25
C ALA A 112 -0.85 22.88 3.75
N ALA A 113 0.10 23.34 2.93
CA ALA A 113 0.08 23.08 1.51
C ALA A 113 -0.01 21.57 1.28
N ALA A 114 -1.07 21.11 0.60
CA ALA A 114 -1.17 19.72 0.16
C ALA A 114 0.04 19.46 -0.75
N GLU A 115 0.95 18.59 -0.30
CA GLU A 115 2.08 18.16 -1.12
C GLU A 115 1.54 17.48 -2.39
N PRO A 116 2.15 17.71 -3.56
CA PRO A 116 1.75 17.02 -4.78
C PRO A 116 1.89 15.51 -4.61
N LEU A 117 0.92 14.78 -5.15
CA LEU A 117 0.92 13.31 -5.12
C LEU A 117 2.20 12.77 -5.76
N ALA A 118 2.85 11.81 -5.10
CA ALA A 118 4.02 11.13 -5.65
C ALA A 118 3.63 10.33 -6.92
N GLU A 119 4.60 10.07 -7.81
CA GLU A 119 4.33 9.38 -9.09
C GLU A 119 3.64 8.02 -8.90
N TRP A 120 4.05 7.24 -7.91
CA TRP A 120 3.42 5.95 -7.58
C TRP A 120 1.98 6.09 -7.07
N GLU A 121 1.65 7.20 -6.41
CA GLU A 121 0.29 7.51 -5.96
C GLU A 121 -0.61 7.82 -7.17
N GLN A 122 -0.06 8.50 -8.19
CA GLN A 122 -0.77 8.80 -9.44
C GLN A 122 -1.02 7.53 -10.27
N GLU A 123 -0.05 6.61 -10.35
CA GLU A 123 -0.21 5.32 -11.01
C GLU A 123 -1.30 4.46 -10.35
N LEU A 124 -1.37 4.45 -9.03
CA LEU A 124 -2.37 3.71 -8.26
C LEU A 124 -3.79 4.23 -8.53
N LEU A 125 -3.94 5.54 -8.64
CA LEU A 125 -5.21 6.18 -9.02
C LEU A 125 -5.61 5.87 -10.46
N ALA A 126 -4.67 5.90 -11.39
CA ALA A 126 -4.93 5.55 -12.79
C ALA A 126 -5.34 4.08 -12.96
N GLY A 127 -4.74 3.16 -12.20
CA GLY A 127 -5.09 1.73 -12.19
C GLY A 127 -6.49 1.44 -11.61
N ALA A 128 -6.93 2.22 -10.63
CA ALA A 128 -8.24 2.05 -10.00
C ALA A 128 -9.40 2.43 -10.93
N THR A 129 -9.19 3.37 -11.86
CA THR A 129 -10.22 3.82 -12.81
C THR A 129 -10.46 2.84 -13.96
N THR A 130 -9.52 1.93 -14.24
CA THR A 130 -9.64 0.95 -15.34
C THR A 130 -10.29 -0.38 -14.94
N SER A 131 -10.60 -0.60 -13.67
CA SER A 131 -11.17 -1.87 -13.16
C SER A 131 -12.66 -1.83 -12.84
N ALA A 132 -13.45 -0.89 -13.38
CA ALA A 132 -14.89 -0.94 -13.28
C ALA A 132 -15.45 -2.13 -14.08
N PRO A 133 -16.26 -3.03 -13.51
CA PRO A 133 -16.83 -4.14 -14.28
C PRO A 133 -17.89 -3.59 -15.25
N GLU A 134 -17.69 -3.85 -16.55
CA GLU A 134 -18.77 -3.73 -17.54
C GLU A 134 -19.91 -4.64 -17.11
N THR A 135 -21.04 -4.05 -16.77
CA THR A 135 -22.28 -4.79 -16.57
C THR A 135 -22.74 -5.29 -17.95
N ALA A 136 -22.52 -6.58 -18.18
CA ALA A 136 -23.07 -7.28 -19.34
C ALA A 136 -24.60 -7.18 -19.31
N GLY A 137 -25.15 -6.49 -20.31
CA GLY A 137 -26.60 -6.43 -20.56
C GLY A 137 -27.15 -7.81 -20.89
N ASP A 138 -28.08 -8.24 -20.07
CA ASP A 138 -28.87 -9.47 -20.26
C ASP A 138 -29.79 -9.32 -21.49
N GLY A 139 -29.49 -10.04 -22.54
CA GLY A 139 -30.33 -10.23 -23.72
C GLY A 139 -31.08 -11.54 -23.60
N ALA A 140 -32.32 -11.52 -23.12
CA ALA A 140 -33.20 -12.67 -23.10
C ALA A 140 -33.61 -13.10 -24.53
N PRO A 141 -33.59 -14.39 -24.90
CA PRO A 141 -34.18 -14.88 -26.12
C PRO A 141 -35.67 -15.17 -25.92
N THR A 142 -36.52 -14.50 -26.67
CA THR A 142 -37.93 -14.87 -26.84
C THR A 142 -38.04 -16.07 -27.76
N THR A 143 -38.64 -17.14 -27.24
CA THR A 143 -39.08 -18.32 -28.01
C THR A 143 -40.43 -18.06 -28.67
N SER A 144 -40.55 -18.39 -29.93
CA SER A 144 -41.79 -18.85 -30.63
C SER A 144 -41.63 -20.28 -30.99
#